data_b4333c4ad10cccfe17e60cd533022a0a
#
_entry.id   b4333c4ad10cccfe17e60cd533022a0a
#
_cell.length_a   1.000
_cell.length_b   1.000
_cell.length_c   1.000
_cell.angle_alpha   90.00
_cell.angle_beta   90.00
_cell.angle_gamma   90.00
#
_symmetry.space_group_name_H-M   'P 1'
#
loop_
_entity.id
_entity.type
_entity.pdbx_description
1 polymer ?
#
loop_
_entity_poly.entity_id
_entity_poly.type
_entity_poly.pdbx_seq_one_letter_code
_entity_poly.pdbx_strand_id
1 'polypeptide(L)'
;MLDLGAAPGGFCQIAARAVGARGFVLGIDLERLAPLPPPIETWVADAFAPELLERLRAVGPFDAVLSDLAPKTSGIRAADEARSLELANRALTLSLQVLKPAGALVVKVFMGGDFEVFLQACKRAFGETRVVRPEASVARRSKEVYLVCREPRRILELPPESARFTPAGTET
;
A
#
# COMPACT_ATOMS: atom_id res chain seq x y z
N MET A 1 -12.05 -6.18 -2.24
CA MET A 1 -10.87 -5.29 -2.35
C MET A 1 -10.46 -4.84 -0.96
N LEU A 2 -9.17 -4.56 -0.74
CA LEU A 2 -8.63 -4.02 0.50
C LEU A 2 -8.14 -2.58 0.25
N ASP A 3 -8.43 -1.65 1.16
CA ASP A 3 -8.00 -0.25 1.13
C ASP A 3 -7.21 0.07 2.42
N LEU A 4 -5.91 0.28 2.31
CA LEU A 4 -5.00 0.62 3.40
C LEU A 4 -4.77 2.14 3.43
N GLY A 5 -5.06 2.78 4.55
CA GLY A 5 -5.13 4.23 4.66
C GLY A 5 -6.45 4.78 4.13
N ALA A 6 -7.54 4.15 4.57
CA ALA A 6 -8.86 4.35 4.01
C ALA A 6 -9.52 5.70 4.36
N ALA A 7 -9.08 6.39 5.41
CA ALA A 7 -9.68 7.67 5.81
C ALA A 7 -9.47 8.76 4.73
N PRO A 8 -10.49 9.58 4.43
CA PRO A 8 -11.85 9.63 4.98
C PRO A 8 -12.86 8.69 4.30
N GLY A 9 -12.47 7.77 3.43
CA GLY A 9 -13.34 6.78 2.79
C GLY A 9 -13.55 6.98 1.29
N GLY A 10 -12.83 7.91 0.67
CA GLY A 10 -12.98 8.21 -0.76
C GLY A 10 -12.65 7.02 -1.67
N PHE A 11 -11.52 6.36 -1.43
CA PHE A 11 -11.12 5.18 -2.19
C PHE A 11 -12.04 3.98 -1.92
N CYS A 12 -12.49 3.77 -0.68
CA CYS A 12 -13.49 2.74 -0.36
C CYS A 12 -14.76 2.91 -1.19
N GLN A 13 -15.27 4.13 -1.36
CA GLN A 13 -16.48 4.40 -2.14
C GLN A 13 -16.28 4.14 -3.65
N ILE A 14 -15.11 4.52 -4.19
CA ILE A 14 -14.75 4.22 -5.59
C ILE A 14 -14.62 2.71 -5.78
N ALA A 15 -13.94 2.02 -4.86
CA ALA A 15 -13.79 0.58 -4.87
C ALA A 15 -15.15 -0.15 -4.81
N ALA A 16 -16.07 0.33 -3.96
CA ALA A 16 -17.42 -0.24 -3.85
C ALA A 16 -18.21 -0.16 -5.16
N ARG A 17 -18.09 0.95 -5.89
CA ARG A 17 -18.70 1.07 -7.23
C ARG A 17 -18.09 0.07 -8.21
N ALA A 18 -16.78 -0.13 -8.15
CA ALA A 18 -16.07 -1.05 -9.06
C ALA A 18 -16.41 -2.53 -8.78
N VAL A 19 -16.53 -2.94 -7.52
CA VAL A 19 -16.85 -4.33 -7.17
C VAL A 19 -18.35 -4.65 -7.28
N GLY A 20 -19.20 -3.62 -7.25
CA GLY A 20 -20.65 -3.76 -7.33
C GLY A 20 -21.29 -4.40 -6.09
N ALA A 21 -22.59 -4.64 -6.15
CA ALA A 21 -23.40 -5.08 -5.00
C ALA A 21 -23.02 -6.46 -4.43
N ARG A 22 -22.37 -7.31 -5.22
CA ARG A 22 -21.89 -8.64 -4.79
C ARG A 22 -20.43 -8.65 -4.36
N GLY A 23 -19.77 -7.51 -4.40
CA GLY A 23 -18.40 -7.36 -4.00
C GLY A 23 -18.24 -7.14 -2.50
N PHE A 24 -16.98 -6.99 -2.08
CA PHE A 24 -16.62 -6.68 -0.71
C PHE A 24 -15.44 -5.71 -0.72
N VAL A 25 -15.52 -4.66 0.10
CA VAL A 25 -14.45 -3.67 0.30
C VAL A 25 -14.16 -3.60 1.79
N LEU A 26 -12.93 -3.82 2.17
CA LEU A 26 -12.44 -3.62 3.53
C LEU A 26 -11.53 -2.40 3.56
N GLY A 27 -11.92 -1.36 4.27
CA GLY A 27 -11.08 -0.20 4.56
C GLY A 27 -10.40 -0.32 5.91
N ILE A 28 -9.11 -0.02 5.97
CA ILE A 28 -8.31 -0.02 7.21
C ILE A 28 -7.62 1.32 7.38
N ASP A 29 -7.77 1.90 8.58
CA ASP A 29 -7.09 3.13 8.95
C ASP A 29 -6.83 3.17 10.46
N LEU A 30 -5.90 4.00 10.90
CA LEU A 30 -5.69 4.33 12.31
C LEU A 30 -6.85 5.15 12.88
N GLU A 31 -7.51 5.92 12.02
CA GLU A 31 -8.65 6.74 12.37
C GLU A 31 -9.96 6.00 12.09
N ARG A 32 -10.95 6.23 12.96
CA ARG A 32 -12.30 5.70 12.73
C ARG A 32 -12.97 6.48 11.60
N LEU A 33 -13.36 5.79 10.53
CA LEU A 33 -14.14 6.38 9.46
C LEU A 33 -15.60 6.60 9.91
N ALA A 34 -16.26 7.60 9.33
CA ALA A 34 -17.71 7.69 9.37
C ALA A 34 -18.33 6.43 8.73
N PRO A 35 -19.52 5.99 9.18
CA PRO A 35 -20.18 4.84 8.59
C PRO A 35 -20.32 4.95 7.08
N LEU A 36 -19.90 3.93 6.36
CA LEU A 36 -20.02 3.83 4.91
C LEU A 36 -21.04 2.76 4.54
N PRO A 37 -21.76 2.92 3.43
CA PRO A 37 -22.80 1.97 3.04
C PRO A 37 -22.18 0.63 2.55
N PRO A 38 -22.93 -0.48 2.66
CA PRO A 38 -22.51 -1.74 2.03
C PRO A 38 -22.17 -1.54 0.54
N PRO A 39 -21.22 -2.30 0.00
CA PRO A 39 -20.51 -3.44 0.56
C PRO A 39 -19.19 -3.09 1.28
N ILE A 40 -19.11 -1.92 1.93
CA ILE A 40 -17.92 -1.45 2.61
C ILE A 40 -17.97 -1.84 4.09
N GLU A 41 -16.89 -2.45 4.57
CA GLU A 41 -16.59 -2.67 5.98
C GLU A 41 -15.32 -1.89 6.35
N THR A 42 -15.23 -1.37 7.57
CA THR A 42 -14.06 -0.61 8.01
C THR A 42 -13.52 -1.11 9.34
N TRP A 43 -12.20 -1.23 9.44
CA TRP A 43 -11.51 -1.57 10.68
C TRP A 43 -10.60 -0.42 11.12
N VAL A 44 -10.59 -0.14 12.41
CA VAL A 44 -9.56 0.69 13.03
C VAL A 44 -8.39 -0.22 13.38
N ALA A 45 -7.28 -0.11 12.65
CA ALA A 45 -6.10 -0.92 12.88
C ALA A 45 -4.84 -0.26 12.31
N ASP A 46 -3.70 -0.57 12.92
CA ASP A 46 -2.39 -0.20 12.41
C ASP A 46 -1.94 -1.22 11.34
N ALA A 47 -1.49 -0.72 10.19
CA ALA A 47 -0.92 -1.55 9.14
C ALA A 47 0.31 -2.34 9.62
N PHE A 48 1.00 -1.88 10.67
CA PHE A 48 2.15 -2.56 11.27
C PHE A 48 1.79 -3.53 12.39
N ALA A 49 0.53 -3.58 12.83
CA ALA A 49 0.11 -4.50 13.89
C ALA A 49 0.40 -5.96 13.49
N PRO A 50 1.04 -6.75 14.37
CA PRO A 50 1.41 -8.13 14.05
C PRO A 50 0.22 -9.02 13.69
N GLU A 51 -0.91 -8.82 14.38
CA GLU A 51 -2.14 -9.59 14.20
C GLU A 51 -2.91 -9.25 12.93
N LEU A 52 -2.60 -8.11 12.26
CA LEU A 52 -3.36 -7.66 11.11
C LEU A 52 -3.32 -8.67 9.96
N LEU A 53 -2.16 -9.26 9.69
CA LEU A 53 -2.01 -10.21 8.59
C LEU A 53 -2.93 -11.42 8.73
N GLU A 54 -3.01 -12.00 9.93
CA GLU A 54 -3.89 -13.15 10.20
C GLU A 54 -5.36 -12.77 10.05
N ARG A 55 -5.75 -11.60 10.52
CA ARG A 55 -7.11 -11.08 10.34
C ARG A 55 -7.45 -10.88 8.87
N LEU A 56 -6.51 -10.35 8.07
CA LEU A 56 -6.69 -10.16 6.63
C LEU A 56 -6.81 -11.49 5.88
N ARG A 57 -6.01 -12.49 6.27
CA ARG A 57 -6.08 -13.84 5.70
C ARG A 57 -7.43 -14.51 5.96
N ALA A 58 -8.05 -14.24 7.10
CA ALA A 58 -9.36 -14.79 7.45
C ALA A 58 -10.49 -14.27 6.54
N VAL A 59 -10.37 -13.07 5.97
CA VAL A 59 -11.38 -12.44 5.11
C VAL A 59 -10.97 -12.35 3.64
N GLY A 60 -9.70 -12.62 3.33
CA GLY A 60 -9.17 -12.68 1.97
C GLY A 60 -9.43 -14.01 1.27
N PRO A 61 -8.76 -14.31 0.13
CA PRO A 61 -7.84 -13.41 -0.58
C PRO A 61 -8.56 -12.31 -1.36
N PHE A 62 -7.84 -11.21 -1.66
CA PHE A 62 -8.38 -10.03 -2.32
C PHE A 62 -8.01 -9.98 -3.81
N ASP A 63 -8.91 -9.42 -4.64
CA ASP A 63 -8.65 -9.16 -6.06
C ASP A 63 -7.75 -7.94 -6.26
N ALA A 64 -7.83 -6.96 -5.34
CA ALA A 64 -6.97 -5.80 -5.37
C ALA A 64 -6.71 -5.26 -3.95
N VAL A 65 -5.51 -4.70 -3.77
CA VAL A 65 -5.12 -3.89 -2.62
C VAL A 65 -4.82 -2.48 -3.11
N LEU A 66 -5.48 -1.50 -2.51
CA LEU A 66 -5.18 -0.08 -2.64
C LEU A 66 -4.42 0.35 -1.38
N SER A 67 -3.40 1.17 -1.52
CA SER A 67 -2.68 1.74 -0.38
C SER A 67 -2.45 3.22 -0.61
N ASP A 68 -3.18 4.02 0.15
CA ASP A 68 -2.99 5.46 0.25
C ASP A 68 -2.35 5.85 1.59
N LEU A 69 -1.66 4.90 2.23
CA LEU A 69 -0.93 5.16 3.46
C LEU A 69 0.01 6.35 3.27
N ALA A 70 -0.10 7.33 4.16
CA ALA A 70 0.70 8.54 4.12
C ALA A 70 1.30 8.85 5.49
N PRO A 71 2.55 9.28 5.56
CA PRO A 71 3.11 9.74 6.81
C PRO A 71 2.44 11.07 7.23
N LYS A 72 2.34 11.30 8.54
CA LYS A 72 2.15 12.67 9.04
C LYS A 72 3.41 13.44 8.68
N THR A 73 3.30 14.38 7.74
CA THR A 73 4.46 15.13 7.25
C THR A 73 5.06 15.99 8.34
N SER A 74 6.37 15.87 8.52
CA SER A 74 7.14 16.66 9.51
C SER A 74 7.64 17.99 8.92
N GLY A 75 7.56 18.15 7.59
CA GLY A 75 8.20 19.23 6.84
C GLY A 75 9.70 18.98 6.57
N ILE A 76 10.29 17.93 7.13
CA ILE A 76 11.65 17.51 6.84
C ILE A 76 11.59 16.48 5.70
N ARG A 77 11.96 16.94 4.52
CA ARG A 77 11.80 16.19 3.27
C ARG A 77 12.35 14.76 3.34
N ALA A 78 13.59 14.57 3.79
CA ALA A 78 14.21 13.25 3.85
C ALA A 78 13.48 12.30 4.81
N ALA A 79 13.02 12.81 5.96
CA ALA A 79 12.27 12.04 6.93
C ALA A 79 10.88 11.62 6.37
N ASP A 80 10.21 12.53 5.68
CA ASP A 80 8.90 12.26 5.09
C ASP A 80 9.00 11.25 3.93
N GLU A 81 10.06 11.35 3.10
CA GLU A 81 10.35 10.38 2.04
C GLU A 81 10.64 8.98 2.61
N ALA A 82 11.47 8.88 3.66
CA ALA A 82 11.79 7.61 4.30
C ALA A 82 10.53 6.95 4.92
N ARG A 83 9.69 7.71 5.61
CA ARG A 83 8.43 7.20 6.18
C ARG A 83 7.44 6.76 5.10
N SER A 84 7.31 7.52 4.02
CA SER A 84 6.47 7.13 2.88
C SER A 84 6.93 5.81 2.29
N LEU A 85 8.23 5.60 2.15
CA LEU A 85 8.81 4.36 1.65
C LEU A 85 8.56 3.19 2.60
N GLU A 86 8.68 3.39 3.92
CA GLU A 86 8.37 2.38 4.94
C GLU A 86 6.91 1.90 4.82
N LEU A 87 5.96 2.85 4.73
CA LEU A 87 4.54 2.56 4.54
C LEU A 87 4.27 1.80 3.23
N ALA A 88 4.93 2.22 2.14
CA ALA A 88 4.80 1.55 0.84
C ALA A 88 5.36 0.11 0.86
N ASN A 89 6.50 -0.11 1.53
CA ASN A 89 7.07 -1.45 1.71
C ASN A 89 6.14 -2.34 2.56
N ARG A 90 5.52 -1.78 3.60
CA ARG A 90 4.54 -2.52 4.40
C ARG A 90 3.33 -2.92 3.57
N ALA A 91 2.78 -2.01 2.77
CA ALA A 91 1.68 -2.30 1.84
C ALA A 91 2.05 -3.40 0.84
N LEU A 92 3.25 -3.36 0.25
CA LEU A 92 3.77 -4.39 -0.64
C LEU A 92 3.81 -5.75 0.07
N THR A 93 4.39 -5.80 1.27
CA THR A 93 4.53 -7.04 2.05
C THR A 93 3.16 -7.66 2.39
N LEU A 94 2.20 -6.85 2.87
CA LEU A 94 0.84 -7.32 3.14
C LEU A 94 0.17 -7.82 1.86
N SER A 95 0.27 -7.06 0.76
CA SER A 95 -0.37 -7.38 -0.51
C SER A 95 0.06 -8.73 -1.05
N LEU A 96 1.36 -9.05 -1.01
CA LEU A 96 1.88 -10.34 -1.48
C LEU A 96 1.36 -11.54 -0.67
N GLN A 97 0.88 -11.30 0.55
CA GLN A 97 0.34 -12.33 1.43
C GLN A 97 -1.17 -12.54 1.29
N VAL A 98 -1.89 -11.55 0.75
CA VAL A 98 -3.36 -11.55 0.73
C VAL A 98 -3.97 -11.38 -0.65
N LEU A 99 -3.18 -11.12 -1.70
CA LEU A 99 -3.67 -11.03 -3.07
C LEU A 99 -3.93 -12.40 -3.69
N LYS A 100 -4.97 -12.48 -4.52
CA LYS A 100 -5.17 -13.58 -5.47
C LYS A 100 -4.04 -13.62 -6.50
N PRO A 101 -3.79 -14.77 -7.17
CA PRO A 101 -2.75 -14.90 -8.21
C PRO A 101 -2.86 -13.89 -9.36
N ALA A 102 -4.09 -13.50 -9.74
CA ALA A 102 -4.35 -12.47 -10.76
C ALA A 102 -4.64 -11.09 -10.14
N GLY A 103 -4.28 -10.89 -8.88
CA GLY A 103 -4.58 -9.67 -8.14
C GLY A 103 -3.70 -8.49 -8.55
N ALA A 104 -4.05 -7.32 -8.01
CA ALA A 104 -3.34 -6.08 -8.27
C ALA A 104 -3.07 -5.29 -6.98
N LEU A 105 -1.93 -4.60 -6.93
CA LEU A 105 -1.59 -3.61 -5.92
C LEU A 105 -1.51 -2.23 -6.57
N VAL A 106 -2.17 -1.26 -5.94
CA VAL A 106 -1.94 0.17 -6.21
C VAL A 106 -1.38 0.77 -4.93
N VAL A 107 -0.18 1.31 -4.96
CA VAL A 107 0.49 1.84 -3.77
C VAL A 107 1.05 3.24 -4.03
N LYS A 108 0.72 4.16 -3.12
CA LYS A 108 1.30 5.51 -3.11
C LYS A 108 2.70 5.47 -2.49
N VAL A 109 3.60 6.25 -3.07
CA VAL A 109 4.96 6.48 -2.56
C VAL A 109 5.45 7.86 -2.97
N PHE A 110 6.31 8.47 -2.17
CA PHE A 110 7.00 9.70 -2.56
C PHE A 110 8.24 9.38 -3.39
N MET A 111 8.43 10.11 -4.47
CA MET A 111 9.68 10.05 -5.23
C MET A 111 10.81 10.68 -4.40
N GLY A 112 11.74 9.86 -3.96
CA GLY A 112 12.90 10.22 -3.15
C GLY A 112 14.12 9.37 -3.51
N GLY A 113 15.18 9.44 -2.69
CA GLY A 113 16.43 8.74 -2.96
C GLY A 113 16.30 7.24 -3.17
N ASP A 114 15.48 6.58 -2.36
CA ASP A 114 15.30 5.11 -2.41
C ASP A 114 14.08 4.65 -3.21
N PHE A 115 13.41 5.57 -3.93
CA PHE A 115 12.25 5.24 -4.77
C PHE A 115 12.58 4.15 -5.80
N GLU A 116 13.75 4.24 -6.46
CA GLU A 116 14.15 3.26 -7.48
C GLU A 116 14.33 1.86 -6.87
N VAL A 117 14.85 1.76 -5.66
CA VAL A 117 14.99 0.47 -4.93
C VAL A 117 13.61 -0.16 -4.72
N PHE A 118 12.62 0.62 -4.30
CA PHE A 118 11.25 0.16 -4.13
C PHE A 118 10.59 -0.22 -5.46
N LEU A 119 10.78 0.57 -6.51
CA LEU A 119 10.29 0.27 -7.85
C LEU A 119 10.85 -1.07 -8.35
N GLN A 120 12.14 -1.34 -8.16
CA GLN A 120 12.75 -2.61 -8.52
C GLN A 120 12.20 -3.77 -7.67
N ALA A 121 11.92 -3.55 -6.38
CA ALA A 121 11.26 -4.55 -5.54
C ALA A 121 9.86 -4.91 -6.09
N CYS A 122 9.06 -3.91 -6.46
CA CYS A 122 7.76 -4.13 -7.09
C CYS A 122 7.88 -4.89 -8.43
N LYS A 123 8.82 -4.51 -9.31
CA LYS A 123 9.07 -5.21 -10.58
C LYS A 123 9.49 -6.67 -10.39
N ARG A 124 10.23 -7.00 -9.33
CA ARG A 124 10.56 -8.39 -8.99
C ARG A 124 9.35 -9.16 -8.49
N ALA A 125 8.49 -8.50 -7.70
CA ALA A 125 7.35 -9.13 -7.04
C ALA A 125 6.12 -9.30 -7.94
N PHE A 126 6.03 -8.52 -9.03
CA PHE A 126 4.87 -8.54 -9.94
C PHE A 126 5.29 -8.76 -11.39
N GLY A 127 4.36 -9.27 -12.22
CA GLY A 127 4.56 -9.46 -13.65
C GLY A 127 4.58 -8.13 -14.41
N GLU A 128 3.75 -7.19 -13.99
CA GLU A 128 3.66 -5.85 -14.55
C GLU A 128 3.74 -4.80 -13.44
N THR A 129 4.52 -3.74 -13.64
CA THR A 129 4.59 -2.58 -12.74
C THR A 129 4.68 -1.30 -13.55
N ARG A 130 3.75 -0.37 -13.31
CA ARG A 130 3.71 0.95 -13.93
C ARG A 130 3.74 2.04 -12.88
N VAL A 131 4.45 3.13 -13.17
CA VAL A 131 4.43 4.37 -12.39
C VAL A 131 3.36 5.28 -12.97
N VAL A 132 2.42 5.71 -12.12
CA VAL A 132 1.35 6.64 -12.49
C VAL A 132 1.49 7.90 -11.65
N ARG A 133 1.52 9.05 -12.31
CA ARG A 133 1.52 10.34 -11.64
C ARG A 133 0.17 11.03 -11.87
N PRO A 134 -0.67 11.18 -10.82
CA PRO A 134 -1.96 11.85 -10.95
C PRO A 134 -1.80 13.29 -11.41
N GLU A 135 -2.70 13.79 -12.25
CA GLU A 135 -2.70 15.19 -12.71
C GLU A 135 -2.71 16.20 -11.54
N ALA A 136 -3.47 15.88 -10.48
CA ALA A 136 -3.51 16.71 -9.27
C ALA A 136 -2.12 16.78 -8.59
N SER A 137 -1.34 15.71 -8.60
CA SER A 137 0.03 15.68 -8.07
C SER A 137 0.98 16.50 -8.94
N VAL A 138 0.79 16.47 -10.27
CA VAL A 138 1.56 17.30 -11.21
C VAL A 138 1.25 18.79 -10.97
N ALA A 139 -0.04 19.14 -10.91
CA ALA A 139 -0.48 20.53 -10.69
C ALA A 139 0.03 21.12 -9.36
N ARG A 140 0.06 20.31 -8.30
CA ARG A 140 0.55 20.71 -6.97
C ARG A 140 2.06 20.59 -6.81
N ARG A 141 2.81 20.18 -7.84
CA ARG A 141 4.24 19.85 -7.75
C ARG A 141 4.56 18.84 -6.65
N SER A 142 3.59 17.98 -6.31
CA SER A 142 3.76 16.91 -5.34
C SER A 142 4.72 15.85 -5.87
N LYS A 143 5.46 15.21 -4.98
CA LYS A 143 6.32 14.06 -5.29
C LYS A 143 5.58 12.73 -5.25
N GLU A 144 4.30 12.76 -4.96
CA GLU A 144 3.47 11.56 -4.89
C GLU A 144 3.31 10.93 -6.27
N VAL A 145 3.57 9.63 -6.30
CA VAL A 145 3.26 8.77 -7.43
C VAL A 145 2.58 7.51 -6.92
N TYR A 146 1.87 6.85 -7.82
CA TYR A 146 1.32 5.53 -7.56
C TYR A 146 2.02 4.49 -8.41
N LEU A 147 2.38 3.36 -7.79
CA LEU A 147 2.77 2.17 -8.53
C LEU A 147 1.53 1.29 -8.70
N VAL A 148 1.24 0.93 -9.95
CA VAL A 148 0.20 -0.04 -10.31
C VAL A 148 0.90 -1.33 -10.67
N CYS A 149 0.73 -2.36 -9.83
CA CYS A 149 1.41 -3.64 -9.93
C CYS A 149 0.36 -4.74 -10.16
N ARG A 150 0.59 -5.62 -11.12
CA ARG A 150 -0.33 -6.71 -11.48
C ARG A 150 0.39 -8.04 -11.53
N GLU A 151 -0.37 -9.11 -11.37
CA GLU A 151 0.14 -10.47 -11.44
C GLU A 151 1.23 -10.75 -10.40
N PRO A 152 0.85 -10.79 -9.08
CA PRO A 152 1.81 -11.07 -8.03
C PRO A 152 2.49 -12.42 -8.29
N ARG A 153 3.81 -12.41 -8.30
CA ARG A 153 4.60 -13.63 -8.41
C ARG A 153 4.63 -14.32 -7.06
N ARG A 154 4.43 -15.63 -7.02
CA ARG A 154 4.70 -16.41 -5.81
C ARG A 154 6.21 -16.41 -5.56
N ILE A 155 6.65 -15.48 -4.72
CA ILE A 155 8.01 -15.50 -4.20
C ILE A 155 7.98 -16.52 -3.07
N LEU A 156 8.55 -17.71 -3.30
CA LEU A 156 8.60 -18.80 -2.33
C LEU A 156 9.39 -18.44 -1.05
N GLU A 157 10.22 -17.38 -1.11
CA GLU A 157 10.96 -16.83 0.03
C GLU A 157 11.12 -15.33 -0.13
N LEU A 158 10.42 -14.55 0.68
CA LEU A 158 10.82 -13.18 0.96
C LEU A 158 12.05 -13.26 1.88
N PRO A 159 13.15 -12.55 1.59
CA PRO A 159 14.28 -12.52 2.54
C PRO A 159 13.78 -12.01 3.90
N PRO A 160 14.32 -12.54 5.01
CA PRO A 160 13.92 -12.15 6.36
C PRO A 160 14.03 -10.63 6.55
N GLU A 161 13.14 -10.08 7.36
CA GLU A 161 13.05 -8.63 7.63
C GLU A 161 14.39 -8.00 8.05
N SER A 162 15.27 -8.78 8.68
CA SER A 162 16.63 -8.39 9.09
C SER A 162 17.59 -8.08 7.92
N ALA A 163 17.27 -8.47 6.70
CA ALA A 163 18.12 -8.21 5.52
C ALA A 163 17.74 -6.89 4.80
N ARG A 164 16.79 -6.13 5.33
CA ARG A 164 16.15 -5.02 4.60
C ARG A 164 16.75 -3.64 4.88
N PHE A 165 17.60 -3.48 5.87
CA PHE A 165 18.24 -2.19 6.12
C PHE A 165 19.51 -2.35 6.96
N THR A 166 20.66 -2.33 6.31
CA THR A 166 21.91 -1.95 6.96
C THR A 166 22.18 -0.51 6.55
N PRO A 167 22.10 0.50 7.43
CA PRO A 167 22.56 1.83 7.10
C PRO A 167 24.05 1.74 6.77
N ALA A 168 24.45 2.32 5.63
CA ALA A 168 25.84 2.43 5.24
C ALA A 168 26.64 3.03 6.41
N GLY A 169 27.68 2.33 6.82
CA GLY A 169 28.46 2.61 8.00
C GLY A 169 28.99 4.03 8.03
N THR A 170 28.85 4.66 9.19
CA THR A 170 29.70 5.73 9.62
C THR A 170 31.10 5.15 9.85
N GLU A 171 31.95 5.21 8.85
CA GLU A 171 33.40 5.10 9.10
C GLU A 171 33.89 6.46 9.59
N THR A 172 34.41 6.45 10.81
CA THR A 172 35.19 7.52 11.44
C THR A 172 36.49 7.76 10.72
#